data_b50808ad4f6d5b4063b298f3c533c216
#
_entry.id   b50808ad4f6d5b4063b298f3c533c216
#
_cell.length_a   1.000
_cell.length_b   1.000
_cell.length_c   1.000
_cell.angle_alpha   90.00
_cell.angle_beta   90.00
_cell.angle_gamma   90.00
#
_symmetry.space_group_name_H-M   'P 1'
#
loop_
_entity.id
_entity.type
_entity.pdbx_description
1 polymer ?
#
loop_
_entity_poly.entity_id
_entity_poly.type
_entity_poly.pdbx_seq_one_letter_code
_entity_poly.pdbx_strand_id
1 'polypeptide(L)'
;MRVAISLVLCMLLASVPAAIADSNSGNEESWPGDPIDSHVHMTWAAMTLEVNEWADEYPEIVDLMSAGESELGRALWVVRLSDWSMETKEDGSPKEIVYIDGGHHGNEYLGTALAWLSAKWYINGWAEGNEEAINVLRTTEVHVLIMLNPDGNDIDTRWNIN
;
A
#
# COMPACT_ATOMS: atom_id res chain seq x y z
N MET A 1 20.54 -12.69 -38.62
CA MET A 1 19.13 -12.38 -38.83
C MET A 1 18.39 -12.41 -37.49
N ARG A 2 18.85 -11.62 -36.48
CA ARG A 2 18.28 -11.55 -35.11
C ARG A 2 18.14 -10.13 -34.55
N VAL A 3 18.31 -9.08 -35.37
CA VAL A 3 18.31 -7.68 -34.91
C VAL A 3 17.02 -6.93 -35.28
N ALA A 4 16.17 -7.49 -36.16
CA ALA A 4 15.00 -6.81 -36.70
C ALA A 4 13.73 -6.92 -35.84
N ILE A 5 13.67 -7.83 -34.82
CA ILE A 5 12.45 -8.05 -34.03
C ILE A 5 12.39 -7.14 -32.81
N SER A 6 13.55 -6.64 -32.31
CA SER A 6 13.59 -5.78 -31.13
C SER A 6 13.16 -4.33 -31.40
N LEU A 7 13.26 -3.85 -32.63
CA LEU A 7 12.89 -2.45 -32.98
C LEU A 7 11.40 -2.24 -33.21
N VAL A 8 10.67 -3.31 -33.57
CA VAL A 8 9.22 -3.23 -33.83
C VAL A 8 8.41 -3.22 -32.52
N LEU A 9 8.93 -3.85 -31.47
CA LEU A 9 8.26 -3.88 -30.16
C LEU A 9 8.37 -2.53 -29.42
N CYS A 10 9.47 -1.80 -29.58
CA CYS A 10 9.62 -0.45 -29.00
C CYS A 10 8.74 0.61 -29.68
N MET A 11 8.38 0.46 -30.96
CA MET A 11 7.52 1.42 -31.65
C MET A 11 6.03 1.22 -31.38
N LEU A 12 5.61 0.03 -30.92
CA LEU A 12 4.21 -0.23 -30.54
C LEU A 12 3.84 0.27 -29.14
N LEU A 13 4.83 0.51 -28.28
CA LEU A 13 4.61 1.09 -26.95
C LEU A 13 4.60 2.63 -26.95
N ALA A 14 5.05 3.26 -28.05
CA ALA A 14 5.08 4.72 -28.17
C ALA A 14 3.79 5.33 -28.73
N SER A 15 2.76 4.53 -29.03
CA SER A 15 1.49 5.00 -29.59
C SER A 15 0.28 4.82 -28.66
N VAL A 16 0.50 4.75 -27.35
CA VAL A 16 -0.61 4.98 -26.40
C VAL A 16 -0.90 6.48 -26.43
N PRO A 17 -2.07 6.91 -26.95
CA PRO A 17 -2.36 8.33 -27.00
C PRO A 17 -2.42 8.87 -25.56
N ALA A 18 -1.75 10.00 -25.34
CA ALA A 18 -1.80 10.79 -24.12
C ALA A 18 -3.19 11.38 -23.80
N ALA A 19 -4.27 10.69 -24.17
CA ALA A 19 -5.66 11.12 -24.03
C ALA A 19 -6.37 10.49 -22.81
N ILE A 20 -5.63 9.82 -21.89
CA ILE A 20 -6.22 9.36 -20.63
C ILE A 20 -5.78 10.25 -19.45
N ALA A 21 -4.98 11.28 -19.70
CA ALA A 21 -4.45 12.16 -18.65
C ALA A 21 -5.33 13.36 -18.32
N ASP A 22 -6.55 13.47 -18.87
CA ASP A 22 -7.32 14.73 -18.70
C ASP A 22 -8.81 14.53 -18.38
N SER A 23 -9.18 13.49 -17.66
CA SER A 23 -10.54 13.36 -17.12
C SER A 23 -10.61 13.26 -15.59
N ASN A 24 -9.56 13.64 -14.88
CA ASN A 24 -9.61 13.75 -13.43
C ASN A 24 -9.18 15.15 -12.93
N SER A 25 -9.82 16.16 -13.50
CA SER A 25 -9.81 17.50 -12.89
C SER A 25 -10.74 17.50 -11.69
N GLY A 26 -10.29 16.95 -10.55
CA GLY A 26 -11.13 16.94 -9.36
C GLY A 26 -10.56 16.20 -8.15
N ASN A 27 -9.53 15.40 -8.31
CA ASN A 27 -8.84 14.84 -7.16
C ASN A 27 -7.41 15.37 -7.15
N GLU A 28 -7.22 16.60 -6.67
CA GLU A 28 -5.94 16.96 -6.09
C GLU A 28 -5.76 16.01 -4.92
N GLU A 29 -4.72 15.17 -4.96
CA GLU A 29 -4.23 14.48 -3.77
C GLU A 29 -3.88 15.56 -2.74
N SER A 30 -4.82 15.87 -1.86
CA SER A 30 -4.59 16.81 -0.76
C SER A 30 -3.70 16.12 0.26
N TRP A 31 -2.46 16.53 0.35
CA TRP A 31 -1.44 15.96 1.21
C TRP A 31 -0.67 16.98 2.01
N PRO A 32 0.19 16.54 2.96
CA PRO A 32 0.06 16.96 4.35
C PRO A 32 0.08 18.47 4.46
N GLY A 33 -0.99 19.02 4.97
CA GLY A 33 -1.22 20.45 5.18
C GLY A 33 -2.64 20.89 4.84
N ASP A 34 -3.34 20.10 4.02
CA ASP A 34 -4.76 20.33 3.82
C ASP A 34 -5.57 19.78 5.01
N PRO A 35 -6.64 20.47 5.43
CA PRO A 35 -7.52 19.91 6.45
C PRO A 35 -7.99 18.56 5.94
N ILE A 36 -7.90 17.55 6.80
CA ILE A 36 -8.37 16.20 6.51
C ILE A 36 -9.84 16.33 6.15
N ASP A 37 -10.10 16.41 4.86
CA ASP A 37 -11.43 16.47 4.33
C ASP A 37 -12.08 15.09 4.45
N SER A 38 -13.41 15.08 4.59
CA SER A 38 -14.25 13.88 4.56
C SER A 38 -14.10 13.03 3.29
N HIS A 39 -13.24 13.44 2.36
CA HIS A 39 -12.91 12.72 1.12
C HIS A 39 -11.82 11.67 1.26
N VAL A 40 -11.19 11.50 2.42
CA VAL A 40 -10.19 10.45 2.69
C VAL A 40 -10.86 9.15 3.14
N HIS A 41 -12.08 8.89 2.70
CA HIS A 41 -12.74 7.63 2.95
C HIS A 41 -12.22 6.57 1.97
N MET A 42 -11.23 5.82 2.41
CA MET A 42 -10.78 4.63 1.70
C MET A 42 -11.75 3.49 1.97
N THR A 43 -12.39 2.95 0.93
CA THR A 43 -13.20 1.75 1.03
C THR A 43 -12.33 0.50 1.12
N TRP A 44 -12.84 -0.58 1.72
CA TRP A 44 -12.12 -1.86 1.74
C TRP A 44 -11.79 -2.37 0.33
N ALA A 45 -12.68 -2.17 -0.64
CA ALA A 45 -12.44 -2.61 -2.03
C ALA A 45 -11.28 -1.83 -2.68
N ALA A 46 -11.23 -0.51 -2.51
CA ALA A 46 -10.13 0.31 -3.03
C ALA A 46 -8.79 -0.05 -2.36
N MET A 47 -8.77 -0.19 -1.03
CA MET A 47 -7.60 -0.64 -0.30
C MET A 47 -7.14 -2.03 -0.78
N THR A 48 -8.06 -2.98 -0.93
CA THR A 48 -7.73 -4.34 -1.38
C THR A 48 -7.07 -4.33 -2.76
N LEU A 49 -7.57 -3.52 -3.69
CA LEU A 49 -6.97 -3.38 -5.01
C LEU A 49 -5.54 -2.87 -4.90
N GLU A 50 -5.33 -1.77 -4.18
CA GLU A 50 -4.04 -1.11 -4.07
C GLU A 50 -2.99 -1.99 -3.37
N VAL A 51 -3.34 -2.69 -2.26
CA VAL A 51 -2.34 -3.55 -1.59
C VAL A 51 -1.94 -4.76 -2.42
N ASN A 52 -2.82 -5.27 -3.28
CA ASN A 52 -2.46 -6.31 -4.25
C ASN A 52 -1.55 -5.75 -5.36
N GLU A 53 -1.83 -4.54 -5.86
CA GLU A 53 -0.95 -3.86 -6.81
C GLU A 53 0.45 -3.65 -6.22
N TRP A 54 0.57 -3.25 -4.96
CA TRP A 54 1.87 -3.12 -4.30
C TRP A 54 2.63 -4.45 -4.19
N ALA A 55 1.94 -5.54 -3.89
CA ALA A 55 2.56 -6.86 -3.81
C ALA A 55 3.03 -7.36 -5.18
N ASP A 56 2.29 -7.03 -6.24
CA ASP A 56 2.65 -7.38 -7.62
C ASP A 56 3.80 -6.51 -8.16
N GLU A 57 3.83 -5.22 -7.81
CA GLU A 57 4.80 -4.25 -8.32
C GLU A 57 6.14 -4.28 -7.56
N TYR A 58 6.10 -4.56 -6.24
CA TYR A 58 7.27 -4.53 -5.35
C TYR A 58 7.47 -5.84 -4.58
N PRO A 59 7.50 -7.03 -5.25
CA PRO A 59 7.57 -8.31 -4.57
C PRO A 59 8.86 -8.51 -3.74
N GLU A 60 9.89 -7.71 -4.01
CA GLU A 60 11.15 -7.76 -3.26
C GLU A 60 11.07 -7.12 -1.86
N ILE A 61 10.05 -6.27 -1.61
CA ILE A 61 9.85 -5.65 -0.30
C ILE A 61 8.44 -5.82 0.27
N VAL A 62 7.45 -6.18 -0.55
CA VAL A 62 6.05 -6.33 -0.12
C VAL A 62 5.68 -7.80 -0.10
N ASP A 63 5.22 -8.28 1.06
CA ASP A 63 4.54 -9.56 1.21
C ASP A 63 3.15 -9.30 1.79
N LEU A 64 2.11 -9.80 1.13
CA LEU A 64 0.73 -9.57 1.51
C LEU A 64 0.13 -10.81 2.14
N MET A 65 -0.38 -10.67 3.36
CA MET A 65 -1.07 -11.75 4.06
C MET A 65 -2.42 -11.28 4.61
N SER A 66 -3.31 -12.22 4.92
CA SER A 66 -4.54 -11.95 5.65
C SER A 66 -4.39 -12.36 7.11
N ALA A 67 -4.73 -11.47 8.04
CA ALA A 67 -4.84 -11.80 9.47
C ALA A 67 -6.15 -12.54 9.81
N GLY A 68 -7.01 -12.76 8.83
CA GLY A 68 -8.33 -13.38 8.97
C GLY A 68 -9.37 -12.65 8.15
N GLU A 69 -10.62 -12.81 8.52
CA GLU A 69 -11.76 -12.21 7.83
C GLU A 69 -12.65 -11.45 8.81
N SER A 70 -13.32 -10.41 8.31
CA SER A 70 -14.39 -9.73 9.04
C SER A 70 -15.68 -10.57 9.08
N GLU A 71 -16.71 -10.10 9.78
CA GLU A 71 -18.03 -10.76 9.83
C GLU A 71 -18.66 -10.95 8.44
N LEU A 72 -18.41 -10.04 7.50
CA LEU A 72 -18.89 -10.14 6.11
C LEU A 72 -17.91 -10.87 5.17
N GLY A 73 -16.87 -11.52 5.70
CA GLY A 73 -15.91 -12.28 4.92
C GLY A 73 -14.90 -11.42 4.16
N ARG A 74 -14.67 -10.19 4.59
CA ARG A 74 -13.63 -9.33 4.03
C ARG A 74 -12.29 -9.66 4.63
N ALA A 75 -11.28 -9.93 3.80
CA ALA A 75 -9.92 -10.17 4.26
C ALA A 75 -9.37 -8.98 5.05
N LEU A 76 -8.75 -9.27 6.19
CA LEU A 76 -8.02 -8.29 7.01
C LEU A 76 -6.56 -8.27 6.54
N TRP A 77 -6.28 -7.42 5.56
CA TRP A 77 -4.99 -7.39 4.90
C TRP A 77 -3.90 -6.82 5.80
N VAL A 78 -2.80 -7.54 5.90
CA VAL A 78 -1.54 -7.09 6.51
C VAL A 78 -0.50 -6.97 5.40
N VAL A 79 -0.05 -5.76 5.16
CA VAL A 79 1.08 -5.46 4.27
C VAL A 79 2.35 -5.62 5.09
N ARG A 80 3.16 -6.63 4.78
CA ARG A 80 4.46 -6.86 5.41
C ARG A 80 5.53 -6.25 4.51
N LEU A 81 6.32 -5.38 5.08
CA LEU A 81 7.34 -4.61 4.39
C LEU A 81 8.72 -4.92 4.95
N SER A 82 9.63 -5.35 4.10
CA SER A 82 11.02 -5.63 4.46
C SER A 82 11.85 -5.79 3.18
N ASP A 83 13.14 -5.60 3.22
CA ASP A 83 14.04 -6.09 2.15
C ASP A 83 14.16 -7.63 2.28
N TRP A 84 13.33 -8.37 1.50
CA TRP A 84 13.26 -9.84 1.57
C TRP A 84 14.50 -10.53 0.99
N SER A 85 15.42 -9.80 0.36
CA SER A 85 16.72 -10.34 -0.04
C SER A 85 17.65 -10.59 1.16
N MET A 86 17.30 -10.03 2.32
CA MET A 86 18.05 -10.12 3.57
C MET A 86 17.19 -10.81 4.65
N GLU A 87 17.55 -12.02 5.05
CA GLU A 87 16.88 -12.74 6.16
C GLU A 87 17.24 -12.16 7.54
N THR A 88 18.42 -11.58 7.65
CA THR A 88 18.96 -10.98 8.88
C THR A 88 19.54 -9.61 8.59
N LYS A 89 19.82 -8.82 9.63
CA LYS A 89 20.62 -7.60 9.52
C LYS A 89 22.06 -7.94 9.07
N GLU A 90 22.80 -6.92 8.66
CA GLU A 90 24.18 -7.09 8.18
C GLU A 90 25.13 -7.73 9.22
N ASP A 91 24.86 -7.52 10.51
CA ASP A 91 25.62 -8.12 11.62
C ASP A 91 25.18 -9.57 11.95
N GLY A 92 24.24 -10.12 11.20
CA GLY A 92 23.69 -11.46 11.40
C GLY A 92 22.62 -11.58 12.49
N SER A 93 22.26 -10.47 13.14
CA SER A 93 21.16 -10.47 14.12
C SER A 93 19.80 -10.49 13.43
N PRO A 94 18.72 -11.00 14.07
CA PRO A 94 17.38 -10.97 13.52
C PRO A 94 16.92 -9.53 13.27
N LYS A 95 16.08 -9.34 12.25
CA LYS A 95 15.37 -8.08 12.05
C LYS A 95 14.41 -7.82 13.20
N GLU A 96 14.21 -6.55 13.52
CA GLU A 96 13.13 -6.13 14.42
C GLU A 96 11.77 -6.31 13.75
N ILE A 97 10.71 -6.47 14.54
CA ILE A 97 9.34 -6.49 14.02
C ILE A 97 8.57 -5.31 14.61
N VAL A 98 8.01 -4.50 13.73
CA VAL A 98 7.14 -3.39 14.10
C VAL A 98 5.75 -3.65 13.54
N TYR A 99 4.74 -3.45 14.37
CA TYR A 99 3.34 -3.59 13.97
C TYR A 99 2.63 -2.25 14.06
N ILE A 100 1.93 -1.90 12.99
CA ILE A 100 1.09 -0.70 12.85
C ILE A 100 -0.30 -1.16 12.49
N ASP A 101 -1.31 -0.63 13.14
CA ASP A 101 -2.69 -0.91 12.77
C ASP A 101 -3.56 0.36 12.75
N GLY A 102 -4.59 0.33 11.92
CA GLY A 102 -5.55 1.41 11.77
C GLY A 102 -6.98 0.91 11.59
N GLY A 103 -7.93 1.84 11.58
CA GLY A 103 -9.32 1.51 11.28
C GLY A 103 -10.01 0.60 12.30
N HIS A 104 -9.70 0.70 13.60
CA HIS A 104 -10.37 -0.05 14.66
C HIS A 104 -11.85 0.29 14.74
N HIS A 105 -12.17 1.58 14.65
CA HIS A 105 -13.53 2.05 14.52
C HIS A 105 -13.78 2.44 13.07
N GLY A 106 -14.84 1.91 12.48
CA GLY A 106 -15.07 2.01 11.04
C GLY A 106 -15.23 3.44 10.53
N ASN A 107 -15.81 4.34 11.33
CA ASN A 107 -15.99 5.74 10.95
C ASN A 107 -14.85 6.70 11.39
N GLU A 108 -13.75 6.16 11.89
CA GLU A 108 -12.57 6.95 12.23
C GLU A 108 -11.52 6.82 11.12
N TYR A 109 -11.80 7.41 9.97
CA TYR A 109 -11.01 7.24 8.73
C TYR A 109 -9.55 7.64 8.85
N LEU A 110 -9.22 8.56 9.76
CA LEU A 110 -7.85 9.02 9.97
C LEU A 110 -6.91 7.86 10.36
N GLY A 111 -7.38 6.91 11.19
CA GLY A 111 -6.58 5.76 11.58
C GLY A 111 -6.21 4.88 10.38
N THR A 112 -7.18 4.60 9.51
CA THR A 112 -6.98 3.88 8.26
C THR A 112 -6.02 4.64 7.33
N ALA A 113 -6.24 5.94 7.15
CA ALA A 113 -5.41 6.79 6.29
C ALA A 113 -3.96 6.84 6.77
N LEU A 114 -3.70 6.99 8.07
CA LEU A 114 -2.35 7.01 8.62
C LEU A 114 -1.62 5.66 8.50
N ALA A 115 -2.32 4.55 8.72
CA ALA A 115 -1.75 3.22 8.53
C ALA A 115 -1.39 2.98 7.04
N TRP A 116 -2.31 3.31 6.12
CA TRP A 116 -2.06 3.24 4.69
C TRP A 116 -0.85 4.08 4.25
N LEU A 117 -0.78 5.33 4.74
CA LEU A 117 0.34 6.21 4.46
C LEU A 117 1.67 5.71 4.97
N SER A 118 1.65 5.09 6.16
CA SER A 118 2.87 4.50 6.69
C SER A 118 3.41 3.43 5.77
N ALA A 119 2.54 2.55 5.22
CA ALA A 119 2.95 1.56 4.24
C ALA A 119 3.47 2.23 2.94
N LYS A 120 2.71 3.19 2.41
CA LYS A 120 3.04 3.90 1.17
C LYS A 120 4.37 4.67 1.27
N TRP A 121 4.68 5.22 2.44
CA TRP A 121 5.94 5.91 2.66
C TRP A 121 7.16 4.99 2.46
N TYR A 122 7.10 3.75 2.96
CA TYR A 122 8.20 2.79 2.78
C TYR A 122 8.32 2.34 1.32
N ILE A 123 7.18 2.09 0.66
CA ILE A 123 7.16 1.63 -0.75
C ILE A 123 7.70 2.72 -1.67
N ASN A 124 7.19 3.96 -1.54
CA ASN A 124 7.68 5.09 -2.32
C ASN A 124 9.15 5.38 -2.02
N GLY A 125 9.54 5.35 -0.73
CA GLY A 125 10.93 5.55 -0.34
C GLY A 125 11.88 4.50 -0.94
N TRP A 126 11.45 3.25 -1.03
CA TRP A 126 12.20 2.20 -1.71
C TRP A 126 12.35 2.51 -3.21
N ALA A 127 11.24 2.81 -3.89
CA ALA A 127 11.21 3.11 -5.33
C ALA A 127 12.07 4.35 -5.69
N GLU A 128 12.10 5.36 -4.82
CA GLU A 128 12.85 6.60 -4.98
C GLU A 128 14.32 6.51 -4.52
N GLY A 129 14.73 5.40 -3.91
CA GLY A 129 16.07 5.24 -3.36
C GLY A 129 16.32 6.04 -2.08
N ASN A 130 15.28 6.30 -1.29
CA ASN A 130 15.39 7.00 -0.01
C ASN A 130 16.16 6.14 1.00
N GLU A 131 17.33 6.62 1.45
CA GLU A 131 18.22 5.87 2.33
C GLU A 131 17.58 5.53 3.68
N GLU A 132 16.70 6.38 4.23
CA GLU A 132 16.04 6.14 5.50
C GLU A 132 15.04 4.98 5.38
N ALA A 133 14.17 4.97 4.36
CA ALA A 133 13.24 3.89 4.11
C ALA A 133 13.97 2.57 3.85
N ILE A 134 14.99 2.58 3.01
CA ILE A 134 15.81 1.41 2.69
C ILE A 134 16.49 0.85 3.95
N ASN A 135 17.09 1.68 4.78
CA ASN A 135 17.74 1.25 6.00
C ASN A 135 16.76 0.62 7.00
N VAL A 136 15.54 1.18 7.12
CA VAL A 136 14.51 0.55 7.95
C VAL A 136 14.14 -0.82 7.41
N LEU A 137 13.85 -0.96 6.11
CA LEU A 137 13.45 -2.25 5.52
C LEU A 137 14.55 -3.32 5.57
N ARG A 138 15.82 -2.93 5.62
CA ARG A 138 16.95 -3.84 5.80
C ARG A 138 17.12 -4.34 7.23
N THR A 139 16.63 -3.58 8.20
CA THR A 139 16.82 -3.91 9.62
C THR A 139 15.53 -4.33 10.31
N THR A 140 14.38 -4.13 9.68
CA THR A 140 13.06 -4.24 10.31
C THR A 140 12.06 -4.86 9.33
N GLU A 141 11.19 -5.71 9.87
CA GLU A 141 9.93 -6.08 9.21
C GLU A 141 8.83 -5.16 9.74
N VAL A 142 8.21 -4.38 8.87
CA VAL A 142 7.09 -3.50 9.23
C VAL A 142 5.80 -4.16 8.77
N HIS A 143 4.93 -4.51 9.70
CA HIS A 143 3.65 -5.14 9.44
C HIS A 143 2.53 -4.10 9.61
N VAL A 144 1.80 -3.81 8.55
CA VAL A 144 0.76 -2.77 8.56
C VAL A 144 -0.61 -3.40 8.28
N LEU A 145 -1.47 -3.44 9.31
CA LEU A 145 -2.88 -3.76 9.18
C LEU A 145 -3.66 -2.45 8.94
N ILE A 146 -3.96 -2.16 7.69
CA ILE A 146 -4.48 -0.84 7.30
C ILE A 146 -5.90 -0.59 7.83
N MET A 147 -6.76 -1.61 7.81
CA MET A 147 -8.19 -1.48 8.14
C MET A 147 -8.67 -2.70 8.94
N LEU A 148 -8.72 -2.55 10.27
CA LEU A 148 -9.14 -3.65 11.17
C LEU A 148 -10.67 -3.87 11.16
N ASN A 149 -11.46 -2.83 10.92
CA ASN A 149 -12.93 -2.91 10.87
C ASN A 149 -13.48 -2.47 9.50
N PRO A 150 -13.29 -3.28 8.44
CA PRO A 150 -13.74 -2.94 7.10
C PRO A 150 -15.26 -2.88 6.96
N ASP A 151 -15.98 -3.68 7.74
CA ASP A 151 -17.44 -3.72 7.67
C ASP A 151 -18.06 -2.45 8.24
N GLY A 152 -17.54 -1.98 9.38
CA GLY A 152 -17.95 -0.71 9.94
C GLY A 152 -17.53 0.49 9.08
N ASN A 153 -16.38 0.39 8.40
CA ASN A 153 -15.91 1.43 7.49
C ASN A 153 -16.87 1.63 6.31
N ASP A 154 -17.30 0.55 5.67
CA ASP A 154 -18.18 0.62 4.49
C ASP A 154 -19.57 1.21 4.77
N ILE A 155 -20.06 1.12 5.99
CA ILE A 155 -21.38 1.63 6.40
C ILE A 155 -21.30 2.83 7.35
N ASP A 156 -20.12 3.45 7.45
CA ASP A 156 -19.87 4.65 8.26
C ASP A 156 -20.29 4.49 9.73
N THR A 157 -19.94 3.37 10.33
CA THR A 157 -20.25 3.11 11.75
C THR A 157 -18.98 2.87 12.56
N ARG A 158 -19.02 3.29 13.82
CA ARG A 158 -17.94 3.03 14.79
C ARG A 158 -17.77 1.52 15.06
N TRP A 159 -18.88 0.83 15.15
CA TRP A 159 -18.96 -0.55 15.62
C TRP A 159 -18.81 -1.55 14.46
N ASN A 160 -18.41 -2.76 14.81
CA ASN A 160 -18.58 -3.88 13.91
C ASN A 160 -20.07 -4.18 13.72
N ILE A 161 -20.42 -4.77 12.59
CA ILE A 161 -21.79 -5.22 12.34
C ILE A 161 -22.00 -6.55 13.05
N ASN A 162 -23.03 -6.62 13.89
CA ASN A 162 -23.55 -7.83 14.51
C ASN A 162 -25.00 -8.05 14.07
#